data_6aecc0f66b635361f42c5c76e5e9e126
#
_entry.id   6aecc0f66b635361f42c5c76e5e9e126
#
_cell.length_a   1.000
_cell.length_b   1.000
_cell.length_c   1.000
_cell.angle_alpha   90.00
_cell.angle_beta   90.00
_cell.angle_gamma   90.00
#
_symmetry.space_group_name_H-M   'P 1'
#
loop_
_entity.id
_entity.type
_entity.pdbx_description
1 polymer ?
#
loop_
_entity_poly.entity_id
_entity_poly.type
_entity_poly.pdbx_seq_one_letter_code
_entity_poly.pdbx_strand_id
1 'polypeptide(L)'
;TFNRTARSFSYGIFGGPSDASAQIDAFSRPFYKTINRFSANFALTADLCLGLLAGDIKRKEMLSGRLADIHSHLFIATAILKFYEKGQRSEAEQQHAQLALEKAFVQIQDAFDGLFANFPMRAAACVVKFICFPFGRVAQQPSDQLKTQLGRVIMENNPFREQLKQHVFYNTDPNDVFGRMENAFQAALKIDPLWTKFKKAESKGHFEGLD
;
A
#
# COMPACT_ATOMS: atom_id res chain seq x y z
N THR A 1 -22.01 -14.30 14.34
CA THR A 1 -21.13 -13.37 15.09
C THR A 1 -20.08 -14.14 15.88
N PHE A 2 -20.41 -15.15 16.73
CA PHE A 2 -19.45 -15.89 17.56
C PHE A 2 -18.23 -16.43 16.76
N ASN A 3 -18.46 -17.13 15.65
CA ASN A 3 -17.37 -17.65 14.81
C ASN A 3 -16.49 -16.54 14.22
N ARG A 4 -17.04 -15.36 13.93
CA ARG A 4 -16.27 -14.20 13.44
C ARG A 4 -15.43 -13.60 14.56
N THR A 5 -15.96 -13.51 15.78
CA THR A 5 -15.22 -13.04 16.96
C THR A 5 -14.02 -13.94 17.25
N ALA A 6 -14.26 -15.27 17.33
CA ALA A 6 -13.22 -16.26 17.55
C ALA A 6 -12.11 -16.20 16.48
N ARG A 7 -12.51 -16.06 15.19
CA ARG A 7 -11.60 -15.93 14.06
C ARG A 7 -10.77 -14.65 14.14
N SER A 8 -11.40 -13.49 14.39
CA SER A 8 -10.69 -12.21 14.47
C SER A 8 -9.69 -12.21 15.65
N PHE A 9 -10.08 -12.76 16.79
CA PHE A 9 -9.19 -12.87 17.94
C PHE A 9 -8.02 -13.82 17.67
N SER A 10 -8.28 -15.00 17.09
CA SER A 10 -7.25 -15.95 16.68
C SER A 10 -6.26 -15.32 15.68
N TYR A 11 -6.77 -14.61 14.67
CA TYR A 11 -5.91 -13.93 13.69
C TYR A 11 -5.19 -12.72 14.31
N GLY A 12 -5.75 -12.13 15.37
CA GLY A 12 -5.11 -11.08 16.16
C GLY A 12 -3.85 -11.56 16.86
N ILE A 13 -3.85 -12.81 17.33
CA ILE A 13 -2.73 -13.42 18.08
C ILE A 13 -1.76 -14.14 17.16
N PHE A 14 -2.26 -14.99 16.26
CA PHE A 14 -1.45 -15.91 15.46
C PHE A 14 -1.20 -15.44 14.00
N GLY A 15 -1.82 -14.33 13.60
CA GLY A 15 -1.89 -13.89 12.21
C GLY A 15 -2.98 -14.66 11.42
N GLY A 16 -3.37 -14.09 10.27
CA GLY A 16 -4.30 -14.77 9.36
C GLY A 16 -3.66 -16.00 8.70
N PRO A 17 -4.47 -16.92 8.12
CA PRO A 17 -3.93 -18.00 7.32
C PRO A 17 -3.19 -17.42 6.11
N SER A 18 -2.09 -18.05 5.73
CA SER A 18 -1.56 -17.89 4.38
C SER A 18 -2.31 -18.92 3.55
N ASP A 19 -2.94 -18.51 2.44
CA ASP A 19 -3.51 -19.47 1.52
C ASP A 19 -2.45 -20.51 1.17
N ALA A 20 -2.80 -21.78 1.42
CA ALA A 20 -1.87 -22.90 1.26
C ALA A 20 -1.71 -23.34 -0.19
N SER A 21 -2.03 -22.51 -1.19
CA SER A 21 -1.80 -22.85 -2.58
C SER A 21 -0.29 -22.89 -2.83
N ALA A 22 0.20 -23.95 -3.44
CA ALA A 22 1.61 -24.17 -3.77
C ALA A 22 2.21 -23.09 -4.69
N GLN A 23 1.39 -22.15 -5.15
CA GLN A 23 1.77 -21.07 -6.09
C GLN A 23 2.14 -19.76 -5.39
N ILE A 24 1.89 -19.61 -4.08
CA ILE A 24 2.20 -18.39 -3.33
C ILE A 24 3.66 -18.41 -2.93
N ASP A 25 4.40 -17.42 -3.42
CA ASP A 25 5.82 -17.26 -3.08
C ASP A 25 6.06 -16.78 -1.64
N ALA A 26 7.33 -16.82 -1.23
CA ALA A 26 7.72 -16.40 0.13
C ALA A 26 7.44 -14.91 0.38
N PHE A 27 7.52 -14.07 -0.65
CA PHE A 27 7.24 -12.64 -0.57
C PHE A 27 5.76 -12.37 -0.32
N SER A 28 4.85 -12.98 -1.09
CA SER A 28 3.41 -12.72 -1.00
C SER A 28 2.76 -13.26 0.28
N ARG A 29 3.33 -14.32 0.86
CA ARG A 29 2.74 -15.04 2.00
C ARG A 29 2.43 -14.16 3.23
N PRO A 30 3.33 -13.29 3.73
CA PRO A 30 3.04 -12.43 4.88
C PRO A 30 1.94 -11.40 4.58
N PHE A 31 1.85 -10.92 3.33
CA PHE A 31 0.82 -9.97 2.92
C PHE A 31 -0.57 -10.63 2.88
N TYR A 32 -0.69 -11.86 2.39
CA TYR A 32 -1.95 -12.61 2.48
C TYR A 32 -2.40 -12.82 3.93
N LYS A 33 -1.49 -13.14 4.84
CA LYS A 33 -1.81 -13.24 6.27
C LYS A 33 -2.40 -11.93 6.82
N THR A 34 -1.81 -10.81 6.44
CA THR A 34 -2.28 -9.47 6.85
C THR A 34 -3.63 -9.13 6.23
N ILE A 35 -3.84 -9.39 4.94
CA ILE A 35 -5.12 -9.18 4.26
C ILE A 35 -6.22 -10.03 4.93
N ASN A 36 -5.95 -11.31 5.18
CA ASN A 36 -6.92 -12.21 5.82
C ASN A 36 -7.27 -11.77 7.24
N ARG A 37 -6.28 -11.27 8.01
CA ARG A 37 -6.50 -10.67 9.33
C ARG A 37 -7.41 -9.44 9.24
N PHE A 38 -7.09 -8.47 8.38
CA PHE A 38 -7.92 -7.28 8.22
C PHE A 38 -9.31 -7.59 7.69
N SER A 39 -9.45 -8.57 6.77
CA SER A 39 -10.75 -9.04 6.28
C SER A 39 -11.61 -9.65 7.39
N ALA A 40 -11.02 -10.46 8.28
CA ALA A 40 -11.73 -11.00 9.44
C ALA A 40 -12.17 -9.89 10.40
N ASN A 41 -11.29 -8.93 10.67
CA ASN A 41 -11.59 -7.77 11.51
C ASN A 41 -12.68 -6.88 10.90
N PHE A 42 -12.64 -6.67 9.58
CA PHE A 42 -13.69 -5.95 8.86
C PHE A 42 -15.05 -6.63 9.00
N ALA A 43 -15.12 -7.95 8.80
CA ALA A 43 -16.36 -8.69 8.94
C ALA A 43 -16.97 -8.59 10.35
N LEU A 44 -16.15 -8.66 11.41
CA LEU A 44 -16.58 -8.47 12.78
C LEU A 44 -17.04 -7.04 13.06
N THR A 45 -16.30 -6.05 12.57
CA THR A 45 -16.61 -4.63 12.77
C THR A 45 -17.89 -4.23 12.01
N ALA A 46 -18.09 -4.77 10.80
CA ALA A 46 -19.34 -4.57 10.05
C ALA A 46 -20.54 -5.17 10.81
N ASP A 47 -20.40 -6.37 11.38
CA ASP A 47 -21.44 -6.95 12.23
C ASP A 47 -21.77 -6.06 13.45
N LEU A 48 -20.75 -5.49 14.10
CA LEU A 48 -20.93 -4.54 15.19
C LEU A 48 -21.75 -3.32 14.73
N CYS A 49 -21.35 -2.72 13.62
CA CYS A 49 -22.01 -1.53 13.08
C CYS A 49 -23.47 -1.82 12.72
N LEU A 50 -23.73 -2.93 12.01
CA LEU A 50 -25.08 -3.31 11.60
C LEU A 50 -25.95 -3.74 12.80
N GLY A 51 -25.39 -4.48 13.74
CA GLY A 51 -26.13 -4.98 14.89
C GLY A 51 -26.49 -3.90 15.91
N LEU A 52 -25.61 -2.92 16.12
CA LEU A 52 -25.80 -1.88 17.14
C LEU A 52 -26.39 -0.59 16.59
N LEU A 53 -26.15 -0.25 15.34
CA LEU A 53 -26.65 0.99 14.73
C LEU A 53 -27.86 0.76 13.84
N ALA A 54 -28.08 -0.49 13.37
CA ALA A 54 -29.18 -0.85 12.48
C ALA A 54 -29.40 0.18 11.36
N GLY A 55 -30.59 0.78 11.24
CA GLY A 55 -30.90 1.79 10.23
C GLY A 55 -30.14 3.11 10.40
N ASP A 56 -29.63 3.42 11.59
CA ASP A 56 -28.93 4.68 11.86
C ASP A 56 -27.56 4.76 11.17
N ILE A 57 -26.98 3.63 10.75
CA ILE A 57 -25.72 3.62 10.00
C ILE A 57 -25.82 4.43 8.70
N LYS A 58 -27.01 4.48 8.08
CA LYS A 58 -27.27 5.28 6.88
C LYS A 58 -27.14 6.79 7.12
N ARG A 59 -27.41 7.23 8.35
CA ARG A 59 -27.29 8.66 8.76
C ARG A 59 -25.90 9.00 9.28
N LYS A 60 -25.11 7.98 9.63
CA LYS A 60 -23.75 8.15 10.14
C LYS A 60 -22.72 7.97 9.02
N GLU A 61 -22.81 8.87 8.03
CA GLU A 61 -22.03 8.79 6.79
C GLU A 61 -20.53 8.67 7.03
N MET A 62 -19.96 9.32 8.04
CA MET A 62 -18.56 9.20 8.37
C MET A 62 -18.16 7.81 8.90
N LEU A 63 -19.05 7.09 9.56
CA LEU A 63 -18.79 5.72 9.98
C LEU A 63 -18.92 4.74 8.81
N SER A 64 -19.96 4.90 8.00
CA SER A 64 -20.15 4.09 6.79
C SER A 64 -19.03 4.35 5.76
N GLY A 65 -18.56 5.60 5.64
CA GLY A 65 -17.39 5.95 4.82
C GLY A 65 -16.13 5.21 5.26
N ARG A 66 -15.83 5.18 6.57
CA ARG A 66 -14.67 4.41 7.08
C ARG A 66 -14.78 2.91 6.82
N LEU A 67 -16.00 2.34 6.90
CA LEU A 67 -16.22 0.94 6.50
C LEU A 67 -15.95 0.73 5.01
N ALA A 68 -16.40 1.67 4.18
CA ALA A 68 -16.12 1.63 2.74
C ALA A 68 -14.63 1.76 2.44
N ASP A 69 -13.90 2.63 3.15
CA ASP A 69 -12.45 2.79 3.02
C ASP A 69 -11.70 1.50 3.36
N ILE A 70 -12.06 0.83 4.48
CA ILE A 70 -11.49 -0.46 4.85
C ILE A 70 -11.69 -1.47 3.72
N HIS A 71 -12.93 -1.59 3.21
CA HIS A 71 -13.25 -2.54 2.16
C HIS A 71 -12.52 -2.24 0.85
N SER A 72 -12.48 -0.97 0.45
CA SER A 72 -11.81 -0.53 -0.77
C SER A 72 -10.31 -0.80 -0.72
N HIS A 73 -9.65 -0.48 0.40
CA HIS A 73 -8.21 -0.75 0.55
C HIS A 73 -7.88 -2.24 0.69
N LEU A 74 -8.78 -3.06 1.23
CA LEU A 74 -8.65 -4.53 1.19
C LEU A 74 -8.70 -5.06 -0.25
N PHE A 75 -9.62 -4.52 -1.07
CA PHE A 75 -9.68 -4.86 -2.49
C PHE A 75 -8.41 -4.42 -3.22
N ILE A 76 -7.96 -3.19 -3.01
CA ILE A 76 -6.71 -2.66 -3.59
C ILE A 76 -5.51 -3.53 -3.19
N ALA A 77 -5.36 -3.89 -1.92
CA ALA A 77 -4.27 -4.74 -1.46
C ALA A 77 -4.29 -6.12 -2.14
N THR A 78 -5.47 -6.71 -2.29
CA THR A 78 -5.64 -7.98 -3.01
C THR A 78 -5.28 -7.83 -4.49
N ALA A 79 -5.72 -6.74 -5.14
CA ALA A 79 -5.40 -6.46 -6.54
C ALA A 79 -3.90 -6.26 -6.77
N ILE A 80 -3.20 -5.56 -5.87
CA ILE A 80 -1.73 -5.38 -5.92
C ILE A 80 -1.03 -6.74 -5.89
N LEU A 81 -1.40 -7.63 -4.96
CA LEU A 81 -0.82 -8.97 -4.90
C LEU A 81 -1.08 -9.77 -6.18
N LYS A 82 -2.29 -9.72 -6.70
CA LYS A 82 -2.64 -10.42 -7.94
C LYS A 82 -1.91 -9.85 -9.15
N PHE A 83 -1.69 -8.54 -9.20
CA PHE A 83 -0.89 -7.92 -10.24
C PHE A 83 0.58 -8.40 -10.19
N TYR A 84 1.18 -8.39 -9.00
CA TYR A 84 2.53 -8.88 -8.77
C TYR A 84 2.67 -10.38 -9.12
N GLU A 85 1.73 -11.21 -8.69
CA GLU A 85 1.75 -12.67 -8.97
C GLU A 85 1.67 -13.00 -10.45
N LYS A 86 1.00 -12.17 -11.25
CA LYS A 86 0.88 -12.30 -12.71
C LYS A 86 2.07 -11.71 -13.46
N GLY A 87 2.87 -10.86 -12.81
CA GLY A 87 4.05 -10.24 -13.38
C GLY A 87 5.27 -11.18 -13.43
N GLN A 88 6.43 -10.59 -13.70
CA GLN A 88 7.70 -11.31 -13.75
C GLN A 88 8.30 -11.58 -12.36
N ARG A 89 7.71 -11.04 -11.32
CA ARG A 89 8.16 -11.11 -9.91
C ARG A 89 9.59 -10.62 -9.72
N SER A 90 9.99 -9.63 -10.52
CA SER A 90 11.28 -8.97 -10.42
C SER A 90 11.44 -8.24 -9.08
N GLU A 91 12.68 -7.90 -8.71
CA GLU A 91 12.95 -7.12 -7.49
C GLU A 91 12.26 -5.76 -7.53
N ALA A 92 12.21 -5.11 -8.68
CA ALA A 92 11.50 -3.83 -8.88
C ALA A 92 9.99 -3.98 -8.63
N GLU A 93 9.36 -5.05 -9.14
CA GLU A 93 7.96 -5.37 -8.88
C GLU A 93 7.70 -5.69 -7.41
N GLN A 94 8.62 -6.40 -6.73
CA GLN A 94 8.53 -6.68 -5.31
C GLN A 94 8.55 -5.38 -4.47
N GLN A 95 9.52 -4.51 -4.72
CA GLN A 95 9.65 -3.23 -4.00
C GLN A 95 8.41 -2.35 -4.22
N HIS A 96 7.89 -2.32 -5.45
CA HIS A 96 6.66 -1.59 -5.76
C HIS A 96 5.44 -2.17 -5.04
N ALA A 97 5.25 -3.49 -5.14
CA ALA A 97 4.16 -4.19 -4.48
C ALA A 97 4.24 -4.01 -2.95
N GLN A 98 5.43 -4.13 -2.35
CA GLN A 98 5.63 -3.91 -0.93
C GLN A 98 5.22 -2.50 -0.51
N LEU A 99 5.72 -1.45 -1.18
CA LEU A 99 5.37 -0.07 -0.87
C LEU A 99 3.87 0.19 -0.98
N ALA A 100 3.25 -0.30 -2.05
CA ALA A 100 1.82 -0.12 -2.28
C ALA A 100 0.97 -0.86 -1.24
N LEU A 101 1.34 -2.09 -0.87
CA LEU A 101 0.67 -2.89 0.16
C LEU A 101 0.80 -2.26 1.54
N GLU A 102 2.01 -1.84 1.94
CA GLU A 102 2.23 -1.19 3.24
C GLU A 102 1.40 0.10 3.34
N LYS A 103 1.33 0.92 2.28
CA LYS A 103 0.45 2.09 2.23
C LYS A 103 -1.03 1.72 2.35
N ALA A 104 -1.49 0.71 1.62
CA ALA A 104 -2.88 0.26 1.71
C ALA A 104 -3.22 -0.23 3.13
N PHE A 105 -2.33 -0.96 3.79
CA PHE A 105 -2.53 -1.42 5.16
C PHE A 105 -2.58 -0.28 6.17
N VAL A 106 -1.78 0.78 5.99
CA VAL A 106 -1.88 1.98 6.82
C VAL A 106 -3.25 2.64 6.68
N GLN A 107 -3.76 2.78 5.44
CA GLN A 107 -5.09 3.34 5.21
C GLN A 107 -6.20 2.49 5.86
N ILE A 108 -6.10 1.15 5.76
CA ILE A 108 -7.02 0.24 6.44
C ILE A 108 -6.97 0.45 7.97
N GLN A 109 -5.77 0.50 8.54
CA GLN A 109 -5.57 0.67 9.98
C GLN A 109 -6.10 2.03 10.46
N ASP A 110 -5.83 3.11 9.73
CA ASP A 110 -6.31 4.46 10.06
C ASP A 110 -7.85 4.54 10.00
N ALA A 111 -8.46 3.87 9.03
CA ALA A 111 -9.92 3.77 8.94
C ALA A 111 -10.52 2.99 10.11
N PHE A 112 -9.91 1.87 10.56
CA PHE A 112 -10.31 1.17 11.78
C PHE A 112 -10.16 2.02 13.02
N ASP A 113 -9.02 2.69 13.19
CA ASP A 113 -8.77 3.55 14.35
C ASP A 113 -9.77 4.70 14.40
N GLY A 114 -10.02 5.35 13.25
CA GLY A 114 -11.03 6.39 13.13
C GLY A 114 -12.44 5.90 13.41
N LEU A 115 -12.78 4.68 12.98
CA LEU A 115 -14.08 4.06 13.25
C LEU A 115 -14.26 3.82 14.74
N PHE A 116 -13.33 3.14 15.41
CA PHE A 116 -13.41 2.84 16.83
C PHE A 116 -13.36 4.11 17.70
N ALA A 117 -12.57 5.10 17.31
CA ALA A 117 -12.50 6.37 18.03
C ALA A 117 -13.82 7.17 18.00
N ASN A 118 -14.64 6.99 16.96
CA ASN A 118 -15.88 7.77 16.77
C ASN A 118 -17.15 6.92 16.88
N PHE A 119 -17.03 5.67 17.30
CA PHE A 119 -18.21 4.81 17.47
C PHE A 119 -19.06 5.28 18.66
N PRO A 120 -20.39 5.40 18.50
CA PRO A 120 -21.26 5.98 19.56
C PRO A 120 -21.21 5.21 20.88
N MET A 121 -21.18 3.88 20.82
CA MET A 121 -21.09 3.02 22.01
C MET A 121 -19.65 2.67 22.32
N ARG A 122 -18.99 3.51 23.12
CA ARG A 122 -17.56 3.41 23.44
C ARG A 122 -17.13 2.05 24.00
N ALA A 123 -17.92 1.49 24.93
CA ALA A 123 -17.62 0.18 25.53
C ALA A 123 -17.57 -0.93 24.48
N ALA A 124 -18.56 -0.99 23.58
CA ALA A 124 -18.58 -1.96 22.50
C ALA A 124 -17.39 -1.79 21.55
N ALA A 125 -17.08 -0.54 21.18
CA ALA A 125 -15.92 -0.23 20.34
C ALA A 125 -14.59 -0.67 20.98
N CYS A 126 -14.39 -0.44 22.28
CA CYS A 126 -13.20 -0.86 23.01
C CYS A 126 -13.04 -2.39 23.02
N VAL A 127 -14.13 -3.12 23.27
CA VAL A 127 -14.11 -4.59 23.25
C VAL A 127 -13.75 -5.12 21.87
N VAL A 128 -14.40 -4.62 20.81
CA VAL A 128 -14.11 -5.10 19.44
C VAL A 128 -12.73 -4.67 18.99
N LYS A 129 -12.28 -3.46 19.35
CA LYS A 129 -10.90 -3.01 19.07
C LYS A 129 -9.88 -3.96 19.72
N PHE A 130 -10.09 -4.35 20.97
CA PHE A 130 -9.20 -5.30 21.66
C PHE A 130 -9.19 -6.67 20.97
N ILE A 131 -10.35 -7.16 20.53
CA ILE A 131 -10.45 -8.45 19.80
C ILE A 131 -9.70 -8.37 18.46
N CYS A 132 -9.86 -7.29 17.70
CA CYS A 132 -9.23 -7.11 16.39
C CYS A 132 -7.72 -6.83 16.49
N PHE A 133 -7.33 -6.04 17.50
CA PHE A 133 -5.98 -5.50 17.63
C PHE A 133 -5.47 -5.62 19.08
N PRO A 134 -5.32 -6.87 19.62
CA PRO A 134 -4.92 -7.10 21.01
C PRO A 134 -3.54 -6.51 21.35
N PHE A 135 -2.64 -6.45 20.37
CA PHE A 135 -1.29 -5.89 20.51
C PHE A 135 -1.14 -4.50 19.86
N GLY A 136 -2.25 -3.82 19.60
CA GLY A 136 -2.24 -2.51 18.95
C GLY A 136 -2.15 -2.54 17.44
N ARG A 137 -1.63 -1.48 16.83
CA ARG A 137 -1.55 -1.31 15.37
C ARG A 137 -0.69 -2.39 14.73
N VAL A 138 -1.17 -2.89 13.60
CA VAL A 138 -0.49 -3.91 12.78
C VAL A 138 0.32 -3.26 11.67
N ALA A 139 -0.26 -2.22 11.04
CA ALA A 139 0.35 -1.54 9.93
C ALA A 139 1.23 -0.36 10.38
N GLN A 140 2.39 -0.23 9.77
CA GLN A 140 3.33 0.85 9.96
C GLN A 140 3.60 1.56 8.65
N GLN A 141 4.02 2.82 8.73
CA GLN A 141 4.40 3.57 7.54
C GLN A 141 5.59 2.91 6.83
N PRO A 142 5.57 2.87 5.49
CA PRO A 142 6.70 2.39 4.71
C PRO A 142 7.98 3.15 5.05
N SER A 143 9.11 2.45 5.08
CA SER A 143 10.41 3.06 5.36
C SER A 143 10.81 4.06 4.27
N ASP A 144 11.55 5.10 4.64
CA ASP A 144 12.07 6.06 3.68
C ASP A 144 13.11 5.43 2.75
N GLN A 145 13.81 4.40 3.24
CA GLN A 145 14.73 3.62 2.41
C GLN A 145 14.00 2.95 1.25
N LEU A 146 12.87 2.27 1.51
CA LEU A 146 12.05 1.63 0.46
C LEU A 146 11.53 2.65 -0.54
N LYS A 147 11.05 3.80 -0.07
CA LYS A 147 10.59 4.91 -0.94
C LYS A 147 11.71 5.43 -1.84
N THR A 148 12.90 5.61 -1.28
CA THR A 148 14.08 6.10 -2.02
C THR A 148 14.56 5.08 -3.05
N GLN A 149 14.61 3.79 -2.69
CA GLN A 149 14.99 2.72 -3.59
C GLN A 149 14.01 2.63 -4.77
N LEU A 150 12.72 2.61 -4.50
CA LEU A 150 11.72 2.58 -5.57
C LEU A 150 11.77 3.84 -6.44
N GLY A 151 11.99 5.02 -5.83
CA GLY A 151 12.19 6.26 -6.58
C GLY A 151 13.32 6.14 -7.60
N ARG A 152 14.44 5.56 -7.22
CA ARG A 152 15.58 5.32 -8.14
C ARG A 152 15.20 4.36 -9.27
N VAL A 153 14.55 3.24 -8.93
CA VAL A 153 14.09 2.25 -9.93
C VAL A 153 13.18 2.88 -10.98
N ILE A 154 12.24 3.74 -10.57
CA ILE A 154 11.30 4.41 -11.50
C ILE A 154 12.01 5.47 -12.35
N MET A 155 13.10 6.07 -11.83
CA MET A 155 13.91 7.07 -12.53
C MET A 155 14.90 6.46 -13.53
N GLU A 156 14.90 5.16 -13.75
CA GLU A 156 15.73 4.46 -14.72
C GLU A 156 14.87 3.85 -15.84
N ASN A 157 15.47 3.70 -17.03
CA ASN A 157 14.83 2.93 -18.10
C ASN A 157 14.98 1.44 -17.81
N ASN A 158 13.89 0.79 -17.42
CA ASN A 158 13.86 -0.63 -17.11
C ASN A 158 12.52 -1.26 -17.53
N PRO A 159 12.43 -2.59 -17.63
CA PRO A 159 11.22 -3.29 -18.07
C PRO A 159 10.00 -2.99 -17.18
N PHE A 160 10.20 -2.80 -15.89
CA PHE A 160 9.12 -2.49 -14.95
C PHE A 160 8.52 -1.10 -15.22
N ARG A 161 9.34 -0.09 -15.49
CA ARG A 161 8.86 1.24 -15.90
C ARG A 161 8.04 1.17 -17.19
N GLU A 162 8.50 0.39 -18.17
CA GLU A 162 7.76 0.20 -19.43
C GLU A 162 6.42 -0.52 -19.22
N GLN A 163 6.37 -1.50 -18.31
CA GLN A 163 5.12 -2.15 -17.93
C GLN A 163 4.13 -1.15 -17.29
N LEU A 164 4.60 -0.27 -16.40
CA LEU A 164 3.75 0.75 -15.79
C LEU A 164 3.20 1.74 -16.80
N LYS A 165 3.97 2.12 -17.84
CA LYS A 165 3.52 3.01 -18.91
C LYS A 165 2.30 2.48 -19.67
N GLN A 166 2.12 1.16 -19.74
CA GLN A 166 0.97 0.55 -20.42
C GLN A 166 -0.37 0.83 -19.70
N HIS A 167 -0.32 1.22 -18.42
CA HIS A 167 -1.49 1.44 -17.58
C HIS A 167 -1.77 2.92 -17.27
N VAL A 168 -0.95 3.83 -17.80
CA VAL A 168 -1.11 5.28 -17.65
C VAL A 168 -1.15 5.96 -19.00
N PHE A 169 -1.74 7.17 -19.05
CA PHE A 169 -1.64 7.99 -20.24
C PHE A 169 -0.16 8.33 -20.48
N TYR A 170 0.33 7.94 -21.64
CA TYR A 170 1.70 8.16 -22.07
C TYR A 170 1.72 8.71 -23.48
N ASN A 171 2.40 9.82 -23.69
CA ASN A 171 2.54 10.48 -24.97
C ASN A 171 3.98 10.92 -25.20
N THR A 172 4.46 10.84 -26.43
CA THR A 172 5.81 11.28 -26.83
C THR A 172 5.77 12.50 -27.76
N ASP A 173 4.58 13.04 -28.10
CA ASP A 173 4.44 14.22 -28.91
C ASP A 173 5.11 15.44 -28.23
N PRO A 174 6.12 16.07 -28.85
CA PRO A 174 6.81 17.24 -28.29
C PRO A 174 5.91 18.48 -28.12
N ASN A 175 4.74 18.51 -28.74
CA ASN A 175 3.75 19.58 -28.58
C ASN A 175 2.84 19.36 -27.37
N ASP A 176 2.79 18.14 -26.82
CA ASP A 176 2.05 17.79 -25.62
C ASP A 176 2.89 17.98 -24.36
N VAL A 177 2.26 18.36 -23.24
CA VAL A 177 2.95 18.60 -21.97
C VAL A 177 3.64 17.32 -21.46
N PHE A 178 2.95 16.19 -21.49
CA PHE A 178 3.51 14.91 -21.05
C PHE A 178 4.63 14.43 -21.97
N GLY A 179 4.48 14.64 -23.30
CA GLY A 179 5.52 14.35 -24.26
C GLY A 179 6.78 15.18 -24.04
N ARG A 180 6.66 16.47 -23.73
CA ARG A 180 7.80 17.32 -23.37
C ARG A 180 8.49 16.86 -22.09
N MET A 181 7.71 16.48 -21.06
CA MET A 181 8.26 15.96 -19.81
C MET A 181 9.04 14.66 -20.03
N GLU A 182 8.48 13.72 -20.80
CA GLU A 182 9.18 12.47 -21.11
C GLU A 182 10.43 12.69 -21.95
N ASN A 183 10.39 13.57 -22.93
CA ASN A 183 11.55 13.92 -23.74
C ASN A 183 12.66 14.57 -22.89
N ALA A 184 12.29 15.46 -21.96
CA ALA A 184 13.22 16.06 -21.02
C ALA A 184 13.83 15.01 -20.08
N PHE A 185 13.02 14.08 -19.58
CA PHE A 185 13.49 12.96 -18.76
C PHE A 185 14.50 12.09 -19.51
N GLN A 186 14.20 11.70 -20.76
CA GLN A 186 15.13 10.90 -21.57
C GLN A 186 16.43 11.66 -21.90
N ALA A 187 16.37 12.96 -22.09
CA ALA A 187 17.56 13.80 -22.26
C ALA A 187 18.39 13.84 -20.95
N ALA A 188 17.74 14.01 -19.81
CA ALA A 188 18.41 14.00 -18.50
C ALA A 188 19.15 12.67 -18.25
N LEU A 189 18.51 11.53 -18.53
CA LEU A 189 19.15 10.22 -18.39
C LEU A 189 20.40 10.06 -19.25
N LYS A 190 20.45 10.66 -20.44
CA LYS A 190 21.66 10.63 -21.29
C LYS A 190 22.79 11.47 -20.73
N ILE A 191 22.47 12.58 -20.07
CA ILE A 191 23.44 13.54 -19.54
C ILE A 191 23.94 13.11 -18.13
N ASP A 192 23.13 12.41 -17.35
CA ASP A 192 23.40 12.07 -15.94
C ASP A 192 24.79 11.43 -15.71
N PRO A 193 25.27 10.47 -16.52
CA PRO A 193 26.60 9.90 -16.35
C PRO A 193 27.74 10.93 -16.52
N LEU A 194 27.56 11.90 -17.42
CA LEU A 194 28.52 12.99 -17.65
C LEU A 194 28.48 13.99 -16.50
N TRP A 195 27.27 14.36 -16.07
CA TRP A 195 27.03 15.26 -14.97
C TRP A 195 27.62 14.71 -13.65
N THR A 196 27.44 13.42 -13.39
CA THR A 196 28.01 12.74 -12.23
C THR A 196 29.55 12.77 -12.25
N LYS A 197 30.16 12.55 -13.42
CA LYS A 197 31.64 12.68 -13.57
C LYS A 197 32.10 14.10 -13.36
N PHE A 198 31.37 15.07 -13.91
CA PHE A 198 31.67 16.50 -13.74
C PHE A 198 31.63 16.87 -12.25
N LYS A 199 30.56 16.58 -11.54
CA LYS A 199 30.43 16.87 -10.11
C LYS A 199 31.52 16.22 -9.25
N LYS A 200 31.89 14.99 -9.60
CA LYS A 200 33.01 14.30 -8.92
C LYS A 200 34.35 14.94 -9.17
N ALA A 201 34.60 15.50 -10.37
CA ALA A 201 35.82 16.22 -10.69
C ALA A 201 35.87 17.60 -10.02
N GLU A 202 34.73 18.32 -10.01
CA GLU A 202 34.56 19.58 -9.30
C GLU A 202 34.81 19.41 -7.80
N SER A 203 34.23 18.40 -7.15
CA SER A 203 34.46 18.13 -5.72
C SER A 203 35.90 17.77 -5.36
N LYS A 204 36.72 17.38 -6.35
CA LYS A 204 38.16 17.13 -6.21
C LYS A 204 39.03 18.35 -6.52
N GLY A 205 38.42 19.50 -6.84
CA GLY A 205 39.13 20.73 -7.14
C GLY A 205 39.84 20.75 -8.50
N HIS A 206 39.40 19.88 -9.46
CA HIS A 206 39.99 19.86 -10.79
C HIS A 206 39.59 21.07 -11.67
N PHE A 207 38.50 21.73 -11.31
CA PHE A 207 38.05 23.00 -11.90
C PHE A 207 37.06 23.68 -10.93
N GLU A 208 36.93 25.01 -11.05
CA GLU A 208 35.94 25.78 -10.32
C GLU A 208 34.57 25.58 -10.95
N GLY A 209 33.49 25.54 -10.10
CA GLY A 209 32.12 25.41 -10.56
C GLY A 209 31.74 26.57 -11.49
N LEU A 210 30.81 26.33 -12.36
CA LEU A 210 30.13 27.39 -13.12
C LEU A 210 29.08 28.00 -12.17
N ASP A 211 29.35 29.19 -11.66
CA ASP A 211 28.38 30.00 -10.92
C ASP A 211 27.31 30.56 -11.85
#